data_2a13ee3f987b84ee28be371eb168c429
#
_entry.id   2a13ee3f987b84ee28be371eb168c429
#
_cell.length_a   1.000
_cell.length_b   1.000
_cell.length_c   1.000
_cell.angle_alpha   90.00
_cell.angle_beta   90.00
_cell.angle_gamma   90.00
#
_symmetry.space_group_name_H-M   'P 1'
#
loop_
_entity.id
_entity.type
_entity.pdbx_description
1 polymer ?
#
loop_
_entity_poly.entity_id
_entity_poly.type
_entity_poly.pdbx_seq_one_letter_code
_entity_poly.pdbx_strand_id
1 'polypeptide(L)'
;VTALVASGCSQEQQVDFTGRVVDPPFEVADTTLETTDGQPFTLATDADKPLTLLFFGYTSCPDICPQVLNSLASGLLKLDEEQRSEVDVVFVSTDPKKDTPAVIDDYLGNFDPSFTGLTGDLDAVNQLGESVGVYVDDGEALPGGGYDPNAHGTYVIAVDQDGEAPAIWGRETSPSQFADDIGFLLTGEVRQG
;
A
#
# COMPACT_ATOMS: atom_id res chain seq x y z
N VAL A 1 -48.74 33.61 12.65
CA VAL A 1 -47.52 32.95 13.16
C VAL A 1 -46.88 32.23 11.99
N THR A 2 -45.83 32.86 11.43
CA THR A 2 -45.09 32.34 10.27
C THR A 2 -43.88 31.57 10.80
N ALA A 3 -43.89 30.25 10.61
CA ALA A 3 -42.77 29.38 10.98
C ALA A 3 -41.72 29.46 9.88
N LEU A 4 -40.53 29.98 10.20
CA LEU A 4 -39.32 29.85 9.36
C LEU A 4 -38.78 28.43 9.55
N VAL A 5 -38.81 27.65 8.47
CA VAL A 5 -38.07 26.40 8.36
C VAL A 5 -36.65 26.76 7.90
N ALA A 6 -35.67 26.66 8.80
CA ALA A 6 -34.27 26.75 8.46
C ALA A 6 -33.81 25.44 7.80
N SER A 7 -33.70 25.42 6.49
CA SER A 7 -32.99 24.33 5.77
C SER A 7 -31.51 24.47 6.07
N GLY A 8 -30.99 23.65 6.97
CA GLY A 8 -29.56 23.46 7.14
C GLY A 8 -29.01 22.71 5.92
N CYS A 9 -28.29 23.39 5.05
CA CYS A 9 -27.41 22.74 4.10
C CYS A 9 -26.25 22.14 4.88
N SER A 10 -26.25 20.81 5.07
CA SER A 10 -25.03 20.07 5.33
C SER A 10 -24.16 20.24 4.09
N GLN A 11 -23.09 21.03 4.17
CA GLN A 11 -22.00 20.94 3.20
C GLN A 11 -21.35 19.58 3.45
N GLU A 12 -21.66 18.61 2.60
CA GLU A 12 -20.80 17.46 2.43
C GLU A 12 -19.43 18.02 2.00
N GLN A 13 -18.44 17.84 2.86
CA GLN A 13 -17.06 18.14 2.50
C GLN A 13 -16.73 17.21 1.34
N GLN A 14 -16.62 17.80 0.16
CA GLN A 14 -16.08 17.12 -1.01
C GLN A 14 -14.60 16.93 -0.72
N VAL A 15 -14.21 15.73 -0.29
CA VAL A 15 -12.81 15.35 -0.15
C VAL A 15 -12.37 14.90 -1.52
N ASP A 16 -11.40 15.59 -2.10
CA ASP A 16 -10.83 15.23 -3.40
C ASP A 16 -9.91 14.02 -3.20
N PHE A 17 -10.20 12.90 -3.85
CA PHE A 17 -9.31 11.74 -3.88
C PHE A 17 -7.95 12.14 -4.46
N THR A 18 -6.89 11.94 -3.71
CA THR A 18 -5.55 12.42 -4.07
C THR A 18 -4.71 11.35 -4.76
N GLY A 19 -5.09 10.09 -4.62
CA GLY A 19 -4.52 8.98 -5.36
C GLY A 19 -4.89 9.04 -6.85
N ARG A 20 -4.15 8.31 -7.66
CA ARG A 20 -4.50 8.10 -9.07
C ARG A 20 -5.40 6.87 -9.19
N VAL A 21 -6.61 7.06 -9.72
CA VAL A 21 -7.50 5.96 -10.07
C VAL A 21 -6.94 5.21 -11.28
N VAL A 22 -6.99 3.90 -11.23
CA VAL A 22 -6.58 2.98 -12.30
C VAL A 22 -7.85 2.40 -12.92
N ASP A 23 -8.12 2.72 -14.19
CA ASP A 23 -9.30 2.27 -14.92
C ASP A 23 -8.91 1.78 -16.33
N PRO A 24 -9.11 0.49 -16.66
CA PRO A 24 -9.56 -0.55 -15.72
C PRO A 24 -8.54 -0.83 -14.61
N PRO A 25 -8.96 -1.35 -13.44
CA PRO A 25 -8.05 -1.70 -12.35
C PRO A 25 -7.06 -2.78 -12.81
N PHE A 26 -5.89 -2.82 -12.16
CA PHE A 26 -4.98 -3.93 -12.38
C PHE A 26 -5.53 -5.21 -11.74
N GLU A 27 -5.30 -6.34 -12.39
CA GLU A 27 -5.56 -7.67 -11.82
C GLU A 27 -4.29 -8.16 -11.11
N VAL A 28 -4.38 -8.35 -9.79
CA VAL A 28 -3.25 -8.84 -8.97
C VAL A 28 -2.93 -10.28 -9.34
N ALA A 29 -1.67 -10.57 -9.63
CA ALA A 29 -1.24 -11.93 -10.00
C ALA A 29 -1.46 -12.93 -8.85
N ASP A 30 -1.89 -14.13 -9.22
CA ASP A 30 -1.98 -15.30 -8.33
C ASP A 30 -0.57 -15.87 -8.07
N THR A 31 0.24 -15.06 -7.36
CA THR A 31 1.64 -15.38 -7.06
C THR A 31 1.81 -15.57 -5.57
N THR A 32 2.33 -16.73 -5.17
CA THR A 32 2.60 -17.05 -3.77
C THR A 32 3.98 -16.57 -3.36
N LEU A 33 4.03 -15.79 -2.31
CA LEU A 33 5.24 -15.36 -1.59
C LEU A 33 5.24 -16.01 -0.18
N GLU A 34 6.22 -15.66 0.64
CA GLU A 34 6.36 -16.17 2.01
C GLU A 34 6.30 -15.00 2.99
N THR A 35 5.50 -15.14 4.04
CA THR A 35 5.45 -14.18 5.16
C THR A 35 6.69 -14.27 6.03
N THR A 36 6.91 -13.30 6.91
CA THR A 36 8.07 -13.29 7.82
C THR A 36 8.06 -14.43 8.84
N ASP A 37 6.92 -15.08 9.07
CA ASP A 37 6.78 -16.28 9.90
C ASP A 37 6.83 -17.58 9.09
N GLY A 38 7.15 -17.52 7.81
CA GLY A 38 7.39 -18.68 6.93
C GLY A 38 6.12 -19.33 6.39
N GLN A 39 5.00 -18.62 6.38
CA GLN A 39 3.76 -19.15 5.79
C GLN A 39 3.64 -18.72 4.32
N PRO A 40 3.10 -19.59 3.44
CA PRO A 40 2.77 -19.16 2.09
C PRO A 40 1.65 -18.13 2.13
N PHE A 41 1.75 -17.12 1.28
CA PHE A 41 0.76 -16.04 1.18
C PHE A 41 0.61 -15.62 -0.29
N THR A 42 -0.60 -15.62 -0.77
CA THR A 42 -0.99 -15.19 -2.12
C THR A 42 -1.90 -13.97 -2.00
N LEU A 43 -1.39 -12.78 -2.34
CA LEU A 43 -2.11 -11.53 -2.09
C LEU A 43 -3.52 -11.51 -2.71
N ALA A 44 -3.66 -12.05 -3.92
CA ALA A 44 -4.95 -12.09 -4.64
C ALA A 44 -6.04 -12.92 -3.94
N THR A 45 -5.68 -13.85 -3.02
CA THR A 45 -6.63 -14.80 -2.42
C THR A 45 -6.60 -14.83 -0.90
N ASP A 46 -5.50 -14.43 -0.28
CA ASP A 46 -5.29 -14.53 1.17
C ASP A 46 -5.44 -13.18 1.89
N ALA A 47 -5.68 -12.09 1.15
CA ALA A 47 -6.01 -10.80 1.73
C ALA A 47 -7.41 -10.86 2.38
N ASP A 48 -7.44 -10.84 3.71
CA ASP A 48 -8.68 -11.03 4.50
C ASP A 48 -9.49 -9.74 4.67
N LYS A 49 -8.88 -8.58 4.42
CA LYS A 49 -9.51 -7.29 4.67
C LYS A 49 -10.01 -6.62 3.39
N PRO A 50 -11.02 -5.74 3.50
CA PRO A 50 -11.56 -5.00 2.36
C PRO A 50 -10.52 -4.22 1.56
N LEU A 51 -9.44 -3.76 2.21
CA LEU A 51 -8.39 -2.98 1.58
C LEU A 51 -7.01 -3.39 2.05
N THR A 52 -6.12 -3.69 1.10
CA THR A 52 -4.69 -3.90 1.34
C THR A 52 -3.88 -2.79 0.66
N LEU A 53 -2.99 -2.15 1.42
CA LEU A 53 -2.03 -1.18 0.91
C LEU A 53 -0.71 -1.90 0.64
N LEU A 54 -0.46 -2.19 -0.62
CA LEU A 54 0.72 -2.91 -1.08
C LEU A 54 1.87 -1.93 -1.39
N PHE A 55 3.05 -2.22 -0.87
CA PHE A 55 4.26 -1.42 -1.11
C PHE A 55 5.49 -2.31 -1.35
N PHE A 56 6.18 -2.07 -2.46
CA PHE A 56 7.43 -2.74 -2.79
C PHE A 56 8.62 -1.90 -2.32
N GLY A 57 9.58 -2.54 -1.66
CA GLY A 57 10.76 -1.85 -1.16
C GLY A 57 11.82 -2.80 -0.63
N TYR A 58 12.85 -2.25 0.01
CA TYR A 58 13.91 -3.02 0.64
C TYR A 58 14.37 -2.36 1.95
N THR A 59 14.80 -3.19 2.92
CA THR A 59 15.06 -2.72 4.29
C THR A 59 16.24 -1.75 4.41
N SER A 60 17.22 -1.85 3.49
CA SER A 60 18.38 -0.97 3.46
C SER A 60 18.18 0.31 2.61
N CYS A 61 16.95 0.62 2.22
CA CYS A 61 16.59 1.85 1.51
C CYS A 61 16.81 3.07 2.44
N PRO A 62 17.64 4.05 2.04
CA PRO A 62 18.06 5.10 2.98
C PRO A 62 16.98 6.16 3.24
N ASP A 63 16.07 6.41 2.29
CA ASP A 63 15.20 7.58 2.33
C ASP A 63 13.73 7.28 2.03
N ILE A 64 13.42 6.70 0.87
CA ILE A 64 12.04 6.64 0.35
C ILE A 64 11.19 5.62 1.13
N CYS A 65 11.69 4.39 1.33
CA CYS A 65 10.92 3.35 1.99
C CYS A 65 10.52 3.73 3.42
N PRO A 66 11.44 4.23 4.28
CA PRO A 66 11.04 4.68 5.61
C PRO A 66 10.09 5.88 5.57
N GLN A 67 10.20 6.79 4.58
CA GLN A 67 9.27 7.91 4.43
C GLN A 67 7.85 7.40 4.13
N VAL A 68 7.70 6.50 3.18
CA VAL A 68 6.39 5.94 2.79
C VAL A 68 5.78 5.15 3.94
N LEU A 69 6.53 4.24 4.56
CA LEU A 69 6.04 3.43 5.68
C LEU A 69 5.62 4.29 6.89
N ASN A 70 6.38 5.35 7.21
CA ASN A 70 5.98 6.32 8.24
C ASN A 70 4.70 7.07 7.87
N SER A 71 4.53 7.43 6.59
CA SER A 71 3.31 8.10 6.12
C SER A 71 2.10 7.17 6.22
N LEU A 72 2.26 5.89 5.86
CA LEU A 72 1.22 4.88 6.00
C LEU A 72 0.85 4.66 7.47
N ALA A 73 1.82 4.37 8.34
CA ALA A 73 1.57 4.17 9.77
C ALA A 73 0.87 5.39 10.40
N SER A 74 1.34 6.60 10.07
CA SER A 74 0.72 7.85 10.56
C SER A 74 -0.66 8.10 9.96
N GLY A 75 -0.92 7.67 8.73
CA GLY A 75 -2.22 7.73 8.08
C GLY A 75 -3.23 6.81 8.76
N LEU A 76 -2.84 5.55 9.00
CA LEU A 76 -3.69 4.59 9.71
C LEU A 76 -4.07 5.04 11.13
N LEU A 77 -3.20 5.76 11.83
CA LEU A 77 -3.50 6.34 13.15
C LEU A 77 -4.55 7.45 13.11
N LYS A 78 -4.89 8.00 11.93
CA LYS A 78 -5.94 9.01 11.76
C LYS A 78 -7.31 8.41 11.44
N LEU A 79 -7.35 7.15 11.03
CA LEU A 79 -8.58 6.41 10.82
C LEU A 79 -9.25 6.10 12.16
N ASP A 80 -10.56 5.97 12.17
CA ASP A 80 -11.25 5.41 13.31
C ASP A 80 -10.97 3.90 13.46
N GLU A 81 -11.41 3.30 14.58
CA GLU A 81 -11.11 1.90 14.89
C GLU A 81 -11.74 0.93 13.89
N GLU A 82 -12.92 1.24 13.38
CA GLU A 82 -13.65 0.43 12.40
C GLU A 82 -12.89 0.44 11.07
N GLN A 83 -12.61 1.62 10.51
CA GLN A 83 -11.85 1.79 9.28
C GLN A 83 -10.46 1.14 9.37
N ARG A 84 -9.76 1.34 10.49
CA ARG A 84 -8.41 0.77 10.68
C ARG A 84 -8.44 -0.77 10.70
N SER A 85 -9.50 -1.38 11.23
CA SER A 85 -9.66 -2.84 11.26
C SER A 85 -9.87 -3.45 9.87
N GLU A 86 -10.29 -2.65 8.89
CA GLU A 86 -10.57 -3.05 7.51
C GLU A 86 -9.38 -2.85 6.55
N VAL A 87 -8.22 -2.39 7.06
CA VAL A 87 -7.04 -2.11 6.23
C VAL A 87 -5.85 -2.93 6.68
N ASP A 88 -5.15 -3.54 5.72
CA ASP A 88 -3.83 -4.12 5.90
C ASP A 88 -2.77 -3.33 5.14
N VAL A 89 -1.52 -3.38 5.63
CA VAL A 89 -0.35 -2.93 4.91
C VAL A 89 0.57 -4.11 4.66
N VAL A 90 0.85 -4.36 3.40
CA VAL A 90 1.72 -5.44 2.94
C VAL A 90 2.96 -4.84 2.29
N PHE A 91 4.12 -5.16 2.86
CA PHE A 91 5.42 -4.80 2.33
C PHE A 91 6.03 -6.01 1.62
N VAL A 92 6.44 -5.86 0.36
CA VAL A 92 7.11 -6.90 -0.41
C VAL A 92 8.56 -6.50 -0.60
N SER A 93 9.48 -7.34 -0.12
CA SER A 93 10.91 -7.08 -0.29
C SER A 93 11.35 -7.30 -1.74
N THR A 94 12.04 -6.30 -2.28
CA THR A 94 12.69 -6.34 -3.60
C THR A 94 14.17 -6.77 -3.52
N ASP A 95 14.71 -7.01 -2.34
CA ASP A 95 16.07 -7.54 -2.12
C ASP A 95 16.06 -8.82 -1.25
N PRO A 96 15.42 -9.90 -1.69
CA PRO A 96 15.25 -11.10 -0.87
C PRO A 96 16.58 -11.77 -0.48
N LYS A 97 17.69 -11.39 -1.10
CA LYS A 97 19.03 -11.88 -0.75
C LYS A 97 19.56 -11.28 0.55
N LYS A 98 19.18 -10.03 0.86
CA LYS A 98 19.61 -9.32 2.07
C LYS A 98 18.48 -9.24 3.10
N ASP A 99 17.26 -9.09 2.64
CA ASP A 99 16.07 -8.94 3.45
C ASP A 99 15.54 -10.32 3.84
N THR A 100 16.17 -10.94 4.84
CA THR A 100 15.65 -12.18 5.42
C THR A 100 14.34 -11.91 6.16
N PRO A 101 13.47 -12.92 6.38
CA PRO A 101 12.23 -12.75 7.15
C PRO A 101 12.41 -11.98 8.47
N ALA A 102 13.42 -12.34 9.27
CA ALA A 102 13.70 -11.65 10.53
C ALA A 102 14.11 -10.18 10.35
N VAL A 103 14.85 -9.86 9.27
CA VAL A 103 15.26 -8.48 8.95
C VAL A 103 14.05 -7.64 8.54
N ILE A 104 13.12 -8.22 7.76
CA ILE A 104 11.87 -7.55 7.36
C ILE A 104 11.00 -7.30 8.59
N ASP A 105 10.82 -8.31 9.45
CA ASP A 105 10.01 -8.21 10.66
C ASP A 105 10.52 -7.12 11.61
N ASP A 106 11.82 -7.14 11.93
CA ASP A 106 12.47 -6.10 12.73
C ASP A 106 12.33 -4.69 12.09
N TYR A 107 12.43 -4.59 10.78
CA TYR A 107 12.32 -3.34 10.06
C TYR A 107 10.90 -2.78 10.12
N LEU A 108 9.89 -3.58 9.83
CA LEU A 108 8.48 -3.18 9.85
C LEU A 108 8.00 -2.85 11.26
N GLY A 109 8.48 -3.57 12.27
CA GLY A 109 8.20 -3.29 13.69
C GLY A 109 8.57 -1.89 14.15
N ASN A 110 9.45 -1.17 13.43
CA ASN A 110 9.77 0.23 13.73
C ASN A 110 8.68 1.22 13.27
N PHE A 111 7.75 0.80 12.40
CA PHE A 111 6.67 1.64 11.88
C PHE A 111 5.33 1.25 12.49
N ASP A 112 4.89 0.03 12.25
CA ASP A 112 3.70 -0.56 12.86
C ASP A 112 3.86 -2.09 12.91
N PRO A 113 3.77 -2.74 14.08
CA PRO A 113 3.93 -4.19 14.20
C PRO A 113 2.81 -5.00 13.54
N SER A 114 1.75 -4.35 13.08
CA SER A 114 0.67 -5.00 12.30
C SER A 114 0.97 -5.10 10.80
N PHE A 115 2.04 -4.47 10.32
CA PHE A 115 2.41 -4.57 8.91
C PHE A 115 2.90 -5.97 8.57
N THR A 116 2.41 -6.49 7.46
CA THR A 116 2.80 -7.82 6.95
C THR A 116 4.00 -7.68 6.01
N GLY A 117 5.06 -8.41 6.29
CA GLY A 117 6.22 -8.50 5.41
C GLY A 117 6.17 -9.74 4.55
N LEU A 118 6.43 -9.60 3.25
CA LEU A 118 6.54 -10.70 2.30
C LEU A 118 7.93 -10.73 1.66
N THR A 119 8.41 -11.93 1.42
CA THR A 119 9.64 -12.21 0.68
C THR A 119 9.45 -13.44 -0.21
N GLY A 120 10.37 -13.71 -1.11
CA GLY A 120 10.30 -14.86 -2.00
C GLY A 120 11.38 -14.81 -3.07
N ASP A 121 11.29 -15.72 -4.04
CA ASP A 121 12.14 -15.64 -5.21
C ASP A 121 11.90 -14.35 -5.99
N LEU A 122 12.96 -13.75 -6.52
CA LEU A 122 12.86 -12.47 -7.23
C LEU A 122 11.92 -12.53 -8.45
N ASP A 123 11.86 -13.69 -9.12
CA ASP A 123 10.94 -13.91 -10.24
C ASP A 123 9.47 -13.82 -9.78
N ALA A 124 9.14 -14.37 -8.60
CA ALA A 124 7.80 -14.28 -8.02
C ALA A 124 7.48 -12.83 -7.58
N VAL A 125 8.45 -12.14 -6.97
CA VAL A 125 8.31 -10.72 -6.61
C VAL A 125 8.07 -9.87 -7.85
N ASN A 126 8.82 -10.12 -8.94
CA ASN A 126 8.66 -9.43 -10.23
C ASN A 126 7.29 -9.70 -10.84
N GLN A 127 6.83 -10.94 -10.84
CA GLN A 127 5.52 -11.30 -11.37
C GLN A 127 4.39 -10.56 -10.64
N LEU A 128 4.46 -10.49 -9.31
CA LEU A 128 3.49 -9.71 -8.53
C LEU A 128 3.61 -8.21 -8.84
N GLY A 129 4.82 -7.67 -8.89
CA GLY A 129 5.07 -6.26 -9.20
C GLY A 129 4.54 -5.87 -10.58
N GLU A 130 4.86 -6.62 -11.62
CA GLU A 130 4.41 -6.37 -12.99
C GLU A 130 2.89 -6.34 -13.11
N SER A 131 2.19 -7.21 -12.37
CA SER A 131 0.72 -7.27 -12.40
C SER A 131 0.05 -6.00 -11.89
N VAL A 132 0.74 -5.23 -11.03
CA VAL A 132 0.23 -3.96 -10.45
C VAL A 132 1.00 -2.74 -10.98
N GLY A 133 1.74 -2.90 -12.07
CA GLY A 133 2.46 -1.81 -12.74
C GLY A 133 3.72 -1.35 -12.01
N VAL A 134 4.28 -2.18 -11.12
CA VAL A 134 5.57 -1.95 -10.46
C VAL A 134 6.63 -2.81 -11.13
N TYR A 135 7.61 -2.16 -11.74
CA TYR A 135 8.80 -2.83 -12.24
C TYR A 135 9.80 -2.97 -11.09
N VAL A 136 10.15 -4.20 -10.75
CA VAL A 136 11.28 -4.52 -9.89
C VAL A 136 12.43 -4.94 -10.81
N ASP A 137 13.41 -4.06 -10.98
CA ASP A 137 14.60 -4.40 -11.76
C ASP A 137 15.39 -5.46 -10.97
N ASP A 138 15.90 -6.49 -11.65
CA ASP A 138 16.83 -7.49 -11.08
C ASP A 138 18.21 -6.90 -10.76
N GLY A 139 18.27 -5.57 -10.73
CA GLY A 139 19.27 -4.72 -10.12
C GLY A 139 20.66 -4.89 -10.71
N GLU A 140 21.02 -4.11 -11.72
CA GLU A 140 22.43 -3.69 -11.78
C GLU A 140 22.77 -3.00 -10.45
N ALA A 141 23.49 -3.74 -9.60
CA ALA A 141 24.00 -3.18 -8.37
C ALA A 141 24.79 -1.90 -8.72
N LEU A 142 24.35 -0.77 -8.18
CA LEU A 142 25.11 0.47 -8.31
C LEU A 142 26.53 0.23 -7.79
N PRO A 143 27.57 0.80 -8.41
CA PRO A 143 28.98 0.61 -8.01
C PRO A 143 29.28 0.94 -6.54
N GLY A 144 28.35 1.52 -5.80
CA GLY A 144 28.42 1.85 -4.38
C GLY A 144 27.60 0.94 -3.45
N GLY A 145 26.98 -0.11 -3.98
CA GLY A 145 26.04 -0.95 -3.22
C GLY A 145 24.69 -0.26 -3.03
N GLY A 146 23.65 -0.86 -3.52
CA GLY A 146 22.26 -0.34 -3.53
C GLY A 146 21.68 -0.43 -4.93
N TYR A 147 20.38 -0.40 -5.02
CA TYR A 147 19.63 -0.36 -6.28
C TYR A 147 19.40 1.08 -6.69
N ASP A 148 19.22 1.33 -8.00
CA ASP A 148 18.77 2.63 -8.47
C ASP A 148 17.37 2.91 -7.88
N PRO A 149 17.22 3.93 -7.02
CA PRO A 149 15.93 4.27 -6.43
C PRO A 149 14.90 4.75 -7.47
N ASN A 150 15.32 4.97 -8.71
CA ASN A 150 14.43 5.31 -9.83
C ASN A 150 14.01 4.08 -10.64
N ALA A 151 14.55 2.90 -10.34
CA ALA A 151 14.28 1.67 -11.09
C ALA A 151 13.03 0.93 -10.62
N HIS A 152 12.48 1.25 -9.43
CA HIS A 152 11.20 0.72 -9.02
C HIS A 152 10.20 1.85 -8.81
N GLY A 153 8.98 1.61 -9.25
CA GLY A 153 7.87 2.48 -8.91
C GLY A 153 7.67 2.49 -7.39
N THR A 154 8.02 3.60 -6.73
CA THR A 154 7.82 3.82 -5.29
C THR A 154 6.38 4.22 -5.01
N TYR A 155 5.45 3.40 -5.51
CA TYR A 155 4.01 3.61 -5.36
C TYR A 155 3.47 2.74 -4.23
N VAL A 156 2.48 3.25 -3.51
CA VAL A 156 1.57 2.45 -2.71
C VAL A 156 0.38 2.09 -3.59
N ILE A 157 0.01 0.83 -3.61
CA ILE A 157 -1.07 0.30 -4.43
C ILE A 157 -2.22 -0.11 -3.51
N ALA A 158 -3.43 0.36 -3.78
CA ALA A 158 -4.63 -0.17 -3.16
C ALA A 158 -5.00 -1.48 -3.84
N VAL A 159 -5.19 -2.53 -3.06
CA VAL A 159 -5.72 -3.81 -3.52
C VAL A 159 -6.99 -4.09 -2.74
N ASP A 160 -8.08 -4.39 -3.42
CA ASP A 160 -9.36 -4.72 -2.82
C ASP A 160 -9.50 -6.23 -2.57
N GLN A 161 -10.62 -6.63 -1.95
CA GLN A 161 -10.92 -8.03 -1.63
C GLN A 161 -11.18 -8.92 -2.86
N ASP A 162 -11.39 -8.32 -4.04
CA ASP A 162 -11.61 -9.04 -5.30
C ASP A 162 -10.27 -9.27 -6.04
N GLY A 163 -9.15 -8.84 -5.46
CA GLY A 163 -7.82 -8.94 -6.05
C GLY A 163 -7.60 -7.93 -7.18
N GLU A 164 -8.35 -6.84 -7.20
CA GLU A 164 -8.19 -5.75 -8.13
C GLU A 164 -7.43 -4.58 -7.48
N ALA A 165 -6.63 -3.87 -8.27
CA ALA A 165 -5.90 -2.70 -7.79
C ALA A 165 -6.43 -1.42 -8.46
N PRO A 166 -7.46 -0.77 -7.83
CA PRO A 166 -8.16 0.37 -8.42
C PRO A 166 -7.44 1.71 -8.24
N ALA A 167 -6.44 1.81 -7.37
CA ALA A 167 -5.79 3.08 -7.08
C ALA A 167 -4.32 2.94 -6.69
N ILE A 168 -3.54 4.00 -6.97
CA ILE A 168 -2.14 4.09 -6.60
C ILE A 168 -1.80 5.48 -6.06
N TRP A 169 -0.83 5.56 -5.16
CA TRP A 169 -0.29 6.81 -4.61
C TRP A 169 1.22 6.89 -4.82
N GLY A 170 1.68 8.09 -5.07
CA GLY A 170 3.11 8.40 -5.10
C GLY A 170 3.71 8.50 -3.69
N ARG A 171 5.03 8.45 -3.63
CA ARG A 171 5.82 8.58 -2.38
C ARG A 171 5.60 9.89 -1.62
N GLU A 172 5.08 10.94 -2.29
CA GLU A 172 4.84 12.26 -1.74
C GLU A 172 3.52 12.33 -0.93
N THR A 173 2.71 11.26 -0.93
CA THR A 173 1.40 11.24 -0.28
C THR A 173 1.54 11.40 1.22
N SER A 174 0.88 12.40 1.77
CA SER A 174 0.91 12.70 3.18
C SER A 174 0.02 11.74 4.00
N PRO A 175 0.27 11.61 5.32
CA PRO A 175 -0.58 10.80 6.21
C PRO A 175 -2.06 11.18 6.19
N SER A 176 -2.38 12.47 6.03
CA SER A 176 -3.78 12.92 5.98
C SER A 176 -4.44 12.53 4.67
N GLN A 177 -3.72 12.64 3.54
CA GLN A 177 -4.22 12.20 2.24
C GLN A 177 -4.47 10.68 2.23
N PHE A 178 -3.55 9.88 2.78
CA PHE A 178 -3.80 8.44 2.93
C PHE A 178 -5.06 8.17 3.75
N ALA A 179 -5.23 8.82 4.89
CA ALA A 179 -6.41 8.61 5.74
C ALA A 179 -7.72 8.98 5.03
N ASP A 180 -7.74 10.13 4.37
CA ASP A 180 -8.91 10.62 3.64
C ASP A 180 -9.24 9.67 2.46
N ASP A 181 -8.25 9.29 1.66
CA ASP A 181 -8.42 8.42 0.50
C ASP A 181 -8.80 6.97 0.87
N ILE A 182 -8.23 6.43 1.95
CA ILE A 182 -8.62 5.12 2.50
C ILE A 182 -10.09 5.13 2.92
N GLY A 183 -10.55 6.17 3.61
CA GLY A 183 -11.95 6.32 3.98
C GLY A 183 -12.88 6.28 2.76
N PHE A 184 -12.47 6.88 1.64
CA PHE A 184 -13.21 6.79 0.37
C PHE A 184 -13.26 5.38 -0.20
N LEU A 185 -12.12 4.69 -0.24
CA LEU A 185 -12.06 3.35 -0.81
C LEU A 185 -12.91 2.36 -0.02
N LEU A 186 -12.91 2.47 1.31
CA LEU A 186 -13.73 1.62 2.19
C LEU A 186 -15.24 1.89 2.05
N THR A 187 -15.65 3.12 1.77
CA THR A 187 -17.07 3.46 1.59
C THR A 187 -17.58 3.23 0.16
N GLY A 188 -16.70 2.93 -0.79
CA GLY A 188 -17.03 2.73 -2.21
C GLY A 188 -17.44 4.04 -2.93
N GLU A 189 -17.18 5.18 -2.35
CA GLU A 189 -17.54 6.49 -2.91
C GLU A 189 -16.41 7.15 -3.71
N VAL A 190 -15.64 6.38 -4.47
CA VAL A 190 -14.68 6.96 -5.42
C VAL A 190 -15.43 7.62 -6.56
N ARG A 191 -15.71 8.90 -6.45
CA ARG A 191 -16.26 9.70 -7.54
C ARG A 191 -15.11 10.41 -8.24
N GLN A 192 -14.93 10.08 -9.51
CA GLN A 192 -14.09 10.89 -10.39
C GLN A 192 -14.74 12.26 -10.55
N GLY A 193 -13.97 13.32 -10.23
CA GLY A 193 -14.33 14.70 -10.49
C GLY A 193 -14.07 15.08 -11.96
#